data_d2e236c710bd47e4d81be199b3db92b7
#
_entry.id   d2e236c710bd47e4d81be199b3db92b7
#
_cell.length_a   1.000
_cell.length_b   1.000
_cell.length_c   1.000
_cell.angle_alpha   90.00
_cell.angle_beta   90.00
_cell.angle_gamma   90.00
#
_symmetry.space_group_name_H-M   'P 1'
#
loop_
_entity.id
_entity.type
_entity.pdbx_description
1 polymer ?
#
loop_
_entity_poly.entity_id
_entity_poly.type
_entity_poly.pdbx_seq_one_letter_code
_entity_poly.pdbx_strand_id
1 'polypeptide(L)'
;MPYPRGEGLIDIRSPRKIGVQLSRGIVIFVEDEETLRKLGETILSRMGFEVSAHEDAESAFEKIKQNPNIVLLATDMSLPEMNGVNLAHKVRALGIQAPVLLMSGHDEADILEAGGVPPPGIMLQKPIGLAELRATVDSLLS
;
A
#
# COMPACT_ATOMS: atom_id res chain seq x y z
N MET A 1 -23.55 24.26 -11.93
CA MET A 1 -22.78 24.10 -11.58
C MET A 1 -22.57 23.22 -11.48
N PRO A 2 -23.22 23.97 -11.77
CA PRO A 2 -22.54 23.63 -11.54
C PRO A 2 -22.42 22.41 -11.44
N TYR A 3 -22.52 22.53 -11.24
CA TYR A 3 -21.84 22.07 -11.07
C TYR A 3 -22.20 21.12 -10.79
N PRO A 4 -22.63 21.72 -11.23
CA PRO A 4 -22.24 21.27 -10.84
C PRO A 4 -22.22 20.45 -10.45
N ARG A 5 -22.56 20.72 -10.43
CA ARG A 5 -21.98 20.59 -10.04
C ARG A 5 -21.64 19.47 -9.78
N GLY A 6 -22.19 20.09 -10.27
CA GLY A 6 -21.35 19.85 -10.00
C GLY A 6 -21.24 18.80 -9.99
N GLU A 7 -21.07 18.82 -9.99
CA GLU A 7 -20.54 18.59 -9.91
C GLU A 7 -20.17 17.66 -10.06
N GLY A 8 -20.72 18.29 -10.72
CA GLY A 8 -19.92 18.15 -10.70
C GLY A 8 -19.69 17.39 -11.04
N LEU A 9 -19.44 17.67 -11.50
CA LEU A 9 -18.70 17.52 -11.67
C LEU A 9 -18.27 16.78 -11.84
N ILE A 10 -18.00 17.25 -12.39
CA ILE A 10 -17.11 17.04 -12.36
C ILE A 10 -16.65 16.74 -12.51
N ASP A 11 -16.44 17.26 -12.92
CA ASP A 11 -15.60 17.40 -12.77
C ASP A 11 -15.24 17.18 -12.98
N ILE A 12 -15.09 17.73 -13.37
CA ILE A 12 -14.36 17.88 -13.28
C ILE A 12 -13.80 17.82 -13.11
N ARG A 13 -13.54 18.17 -13.68
CA ARG A 13 -12.65 18.38 -13.09
C ARG A 13 -11.91 17.51 -12.97
N SER A 14 -11.81 17.43 -13.18
CA SER A 14 -10.88 16.89 -12.80
C SER A 14 -10.38 16.12 -13.00
N PRO A 15 -10.17 16.26 -13.21
CA PRO A 15 -9.44 15.72 -13.22
C PRO A 15 -9.27 14.74 -13.67
N ARG A 16 -9.24 14.55 -14.10
CA ARG A 16 -9.01 13.93 -14.12
C ARG A 16 -9.70 13.31 -14.65
N LYS A 17 -10.23 13.35 -15.29
CA LYS A 17 -10.55 12.99 -15.33
C LYS A 17 -11.51 12.77 -15.63
N ILE A 18 -12.69 13.16 -16.44
CA ILE A 18 -13.29 13.22 -16.33
C ILE A 18 -13.84 13.04 -15.71
N GLY A 19 -15.16 13.08 -16.05
CA GLY A 19 -15.36 13.33 -14.64
C GLY A 19 -14.18 12.83 -13.90
N VAL A 20 -13.53 13.69 -13.34
CA VAL A 20 -12.26 13.38 -12.72
C VAL A 20 -12.50 12.74 -11.36
N GLN A 21 -11.95 11.56 -11.15
CA GLN A 21 -11.95 10.95 -9.83
C GLN A 21 -10.68 11.31 -9.11
N LEU A 22 -10.81 11.76 -7.86
CA LEU A 22 -9.64 12.03 -7.03
C LEU A 22 -9.08 10.71 -6.49
N SER A 23 -7.78 10.56 -6.57
CA SER A 23 -7.10 9.40 -6.00
C SER A 23 -7.18 9.42 -4.48
N ARG A 24 -7.27 8.24 -3.86
CA ARG A 24 -7.20 8.10 -2.41
C ARG A 24 -5.77 8.24 -1.89
N GLY A 25 -4.80 8.32 -2.79
CA GLY A 25 -3.39 8.45 -2.44
C GLY A 25 -2.56 7.35 -3.04
N ILE A 26 -1.26 7.41 -2.79
CA ILE A 26 -0.30 6.48 -3.36
C ILE A 26 -0.04 5.34 -2.39
N VAL A 27 -0.22 4.11 -2.88
CA VAL A 27 0.11 2.89 -2.15
C VAL A 27 1.37 2.30 -2.77
N ILE A 28 2.35 1.99 -1.94
CA ILE A 28 3.50 1.20 -2.37
C ILE A 28 3.20 -0.26 -2.02
N PHE A 29 3.20 -1.10 -3.05
CA PHE A 29 2.84 -2.51 -2.90
C PHE A 29 4.02 -3.38 -3.32
N VAL A 30 4.51 -4.23 -2.42
CA VAL A 30 5.72 -5.01 -2.67
C VAL A 30 5.40 -6.50 -2.56
N GLU A 31 5.59 -7.21 -3.66
CA GLU A 31 5.30 -8.62 -3.76
C GLU A 31 6.18 -9.21 -4.86
N ASP A 32 7.00 -10.20 -4.55
CA ASP A 32 7.94 -10.73 -5.55
C ASP A 32 7.31 -11.72 -6.54
N GLU A 33 6.18 -12.30 -6.18
CA GLU A 33 5.51 -13.26 -7.06
C GLU A 33 4.58 -12.50 -8.02
N GLU A 34 4.85 -12.63 -9.32
CA GLU A 34 4.21 -11.77 -10.33
C GLU A 34 2.69 -11.85 -10.34
N THR A 35 2.12 -13.05 -10.24
CA THR A 35 0.68 -13.23 -10.27
C THR A 35 0.01 -12.52 -9.08
N LEU A 36 0.58 -12.70 -7.89
CA LEU A 36 0.05 -12.06 -6.68
C LEU A 36 0.25 -10.55 -6.74
N ARG A 37 1.37 -10.10 -7.31
CA ARG A 37 1.62 -8.66 -7.44
C ARG A 37 0.59 -8.01 -8.35
N LYS A 38 0.30 -8.63 -9.50
CA LYS A 38 -0.71 -8.08 -10.42
C LYS A 38 -2.10 -8.09 -9.81
N LEU A 39 -2.43 -9.15 -9.07
CA LEU A 39 -3.73 -9.24 -8.41
C LEU A 39 -3.89 -8.14 -7.36
N GLY A 40 -2.88 -7.97 -6.50
CA GLY A 40 -2.93 -6.94 -5.46
C GLY A 40 -2.99 -5.54 -6.04
N GLU A 41 -2.22 -5.29 -7.10
CA GLU A 41 -2.25 -4.01 -7.77
C GLU A 41 -3.64 -3.71 -8.32
N THR A 42 -4.28 -4.70 -8.94
CA THR A 42 -5.63 -4.53 -9.48
C THR A 42 -6.63 -4.21 -8.38
N ILE A 43 -6.56 -4.95 -7.27
CA ILE A 43 -7.49 -4.77 -6.16
C ILE A 43 -7.36 -3.36 -5.58
N LEU A 44 -6.13 -2.94 -5.29
CA LEU A 44 -5.88 -1.63 -4.70
C LEU A 44 -6.25 -0.50 -5.66
N SER A 45 -5.98 -0.69 -6.96
CA SER A 45 -6.36 0.30 -7.96
C SER A 45 -7.89 0.46 -8.01
N ARG A 46 -8.62 -0.64 -7.92
CA ARG A 46 -10.10 -0.59 -7.93
C ARG A 46 -10.66 0.02 -6.66
N MET A 47 -9.89 0.03 -5.58
CA MET A 47 -10.28 0.75 -4.36
C MET A 47 -10.05 2.25 -4.45
N GLY A 48 -9.47 2.72 -5.55
CA GLY A 48 -9.28 4.15 -5.79
C GLY A 48 -7.88 4.67 -5.52
N PHE A 49 -6.93 3.79 -5.23
CA PHE A 49 -5.55 4.21 -4.98
C PHE A 49 -4.73 4.27 -6.26
N GLU A 50 -3.73 5.12 -6.24
CA GLU A 50 -2.64 5.07 -7.22
C GLU A 50 -1.62 4.09 -6.67
N VAL A 51 -1.33 3.00 -7.41
CA VAL A 51 -0.51 1.91 -6.90
C VAL A 51 0.84 1.90 -7.61
N SER A 52 1.91 1.89 -6.82
CA SER A 52 3.25 1.65 -7.33
C SER A 52 3.67 0.26 -6.86
N ALA A 53 3.70 -0.71 -7.78
CA ALA A 53 3.96 -2.10 -7.46
C ALA A 53 5.43 -2.44 -7.73
N HIS A 54 6.02 -3.21 -6.83
CA HIS A 54 7.44 -3.53 -6.87
C HIS A 54 7.66 -5.00 -6.56
N GLU A 55 8.69 -5.60 -7.17
CA GLU A 55 9.02 -7.00 -6.92
C GLU A 55 10.03 -7.16 -5.80
N ASP A 56 10.68 -6.09 -5.37
CA ASP A 56 11.66 -6.15 -4.29
C ASP A 56 11.59 -4.91 -3.42
N ALA A 57 12.19 -5.01 -2.23
CA ALA A 57 12.17 -3.93 -1.26
C ALA A 57 13.03 -2.74 -1.71
N GLU A 58 14.12 -3.02 -2.42
CA GLU A 58 15.06 -1.96 -2.82
C GLU A 58 14.42 -0.98 -3.78
N SER A 59 13.72 -1.47 -4.81
CA SER A 59 13.06 -0.58 -5.77
C SER A 59 11.92 0.17 -5.09
N ALA A 60 11.21 -0.48 -4.17
CA ALA A 60 10.14 0.17 -3.41
C ALA A 60 10.71 1.31 -2.56
N PHE A 61 11.83 1.07 -1.89
CA PHE A 61 12.46 2.08 -1.04
C PHE A 61 12.94 3.28 -1.85
N GLU A 62 13.53 3.03 -3.04
CA GLU A 62 13.96 4.11 -3.92
C GLU A 62 12.77 4.96 -4.36
N LYS A 63 11.66 4.32 -4.70
CA LYS A 63 10.44 5.04 -5.08
C LYS A 63 9.93 5.91 -3.95
N ILE A 64 9.93 5.37 -2.72
CA ILE A 64 9.46 6.09 -1.54
C ILE A 64 10.34 7.31 -1.26
N LYS A 65 11.66 7.18 -1.44
CA LYS A 65 12.55 8.32 -1.25
C LYS A 65 12.27 9.43 -2.26
N GLN A 66 11.93 9.07 -3.49
CA GLN A 66 11.60 10.04 -4.54
C GLN A 66 10.24 10.68 -4.32
N ASN A 67 9.30 9.95 -3.71
CA ASN A 67 7.94 10.42 -3.51
C ASN A 67 7.45 9.96 -2.13
N PRO A 68 7.80 10.70 -1.07
CA PRO A 68 7.51 10.25 0.30
C PRO A 68 6.06 10.42 0.74
N ASN A 69 5.21 11.05 -0.07
CA ASN A 69 3.81 11.29 0.31
C ASN A 69 2.94 10.08 -0.02
N ILE A 70 3.28 8.93 0.57
CA ILE A 70 2.49 7.71 0.41
C ILE A 70 1.47 7.60 1.54
N VAL A 71 0.38 6.89 1.29
CA VAL A 71 -0.67 6.68 2.30
C VAL A 71 -0.62 5.28 2.90
N LEU A 72 0.08 4.35 2.26
CA LEU A 72 0.15 2.96 2.74
C LEU A 72 1.37 2.27 2.13
N LEU A 73 2.07 1.52 2.96
CA LEU A 73 3.07 0.55 2.50
C LEU A 73 2.49 -0.83 2.75
N ALA A 74 2.16 -1.56 1.69
CA ALA A 74 1.68 -2.93 1.77
C ALA A 74 2.78 -3.83 1.22
N THR A 75 3.38 -4.67 2.06
CA THR A 75 4.55 -5.44 1.67
C THR A 75 4.48 -6.87 2.15
N ASP A 76 4.97 -7.78 1.32
CA ASP A 76 5.24 -9.14 1.73
C ASP A 76 6.41 -9.12 2.73
N MET A 77 6.41 -10.06 3.67
CA MET A 77 7.55 -10.25 4.58
C MET A 77 8.72 -10.87 3.85
N SER A 78 8.47 -11.94 3.11
CA SER A 78 9.55 -12.71 2.45
C SER A 78 9.84 -12.13 1.09
N LEU A 79 10.91 -11.37 0.99
CA LEU A 79 11.38 -10.74 -0.24
C LEU A 79 12.84 -11.08 -0.44
N PRO A 80 13.34 -11.01 -1.68
CA PRO A 80 14.78 -11.20 -1.89
C PRO A 80 15.57 -10.13 -1.14
N GLU A 81 16.65 -10.52 -0.51
CA GLU A 81 17.67 -9.68 0.13
C GLU A 81 17.15 -8.93 1.35
N MET A 82 16.24 -7.96 1.20
CA MET A 82 15.69 -7.19 2.33
C MET A 82 14.25 -7.61 2.57
N ASN A 83 13.93 -8.05 3.78
CA ASN A 83 12.56 -8.47 4.07
C ASN A 83 11.64 -7.27 4.33
N GLY A 84 10.32 -7.55 4.41
CA GLY A 84 9.32 -6.49 4.55
C GLY A 84 9.38 -5.73 5.87
N VAL A 85 9.77 -6.40 6.95
CA VAL A 85 9.93 -5.72 8.25
C VAL A 85 11.08 -4.73 8.17
N ASN A 86 12.21 -5.12 7.58
CA ASN A 86 13.34 -4.22 7.42
C ASN A 86 12.98 -3.03 6.56
N LEU A 87 12.24 -3.27 5.46
CA LEU A 87 11.77 -2.18 4.61
C LEU A 87 10.91 -1.20 5.42
N ALA A 88 9.97 -1.71 6.22
CA ALA A 88 9.09 -0.87 7.01
C ALA A 88 9.87 0.00 8.00
N HIS A 89 10.87 -0.58 8.66
CA HIS A 89 11.70 0.18 9.59
C HIS A 89 12.53 1.25 8.88
N LYS A 90 13.03 0.95 7.69
CA LYS A 90 13.76 1.95 6.89
C LYS A 90 12.86 3.12 6.49
N VAL A 91 11.62 2.82 6.15
CA VAL A 91 10.65 3.87 5.80
C VAL A 91 10.36 4.75 7.01
N ARG A 92 10.18 4.14 8.20
CA ARG A 92 10.00 4.92 9.44
C ARG A 92 11.21 5.80 9.74
N ALA A 93 12.41 5.31 9.45
CA ALA A 93 13.64 6.08 9.69
C ALA A 93 13.71 7.34 8.83
N LEU A 94 12.99 7.37 7.73
CA LEU A 94 12.87 8.59 6.89
C LEU A 94 11.86 9.58 7.46
N GLY A 95 11.19 9.25 8.56
CA GLY A 95 10.18 10.12 9.15
C GLY A 95 8.78 9.93 8.57
N ILE A 96 8.60 8.92 7.72
CA ILE A 96 7.31 8.65 7.08
C ILE A 96 6.44 7.82 8.02
N GLN A 97 5.23 8.30 8.29
CA GLN A 97 4.29 7.69 9.26
C GLN A 97 3.15 6.95 8.59
N ALA A 98 3.22 6.71 7.30
CA ALA A 98 2.18 5.95 6.59
C ALA A 98 2.00 4.57 7.23
N PRO A 99 0.76 4.08 7.36
CA PRO A 99 0.52 2.74 7.89
C PRO A 99 1.22 1.67 7.07
N VAL A 100 1.60 0.58 7.74
CA VAL A 100 2.23 -0.57 7.12
C VAL A 100 1.31 -1.76 7.22
N LEU A 101 1.05 -2.41 6.10
CA LEU A 101 0.36 -3.70 6.05
C LEU A 101 1.39 -4.74 5.65
N LEU A 102 1.75 -5.61 6.61
CA LEU A 102 2.69 -6.69 6.34
C LEU A 102 1.93 -7.98 6.05
N MET A 103 2.25 -8.62 4.94
CA MET A 103 1.63 -9.88 4.55
C MET A 103 2.67 -10.98 4.69
N SER A 104 2.33 -12.08 5.38
CA SER A 104 3.32 -13.07 5.72
C SER A 104 2.73 -14.47 5.81
N GLY A 105 3.50 -15.46 5.34
CA GLY A 105 3.22 -16.86 5.63
C GLY A 105 3.74 -17.30 6.99
N HIS A 106 4.53 -16.45 7.65
CA HIS A 106 5.06 -16.70 8.99
C HIS A 106 4.05 -16.29 10.05
N ASP A 107 4.17 -16.83 11.25
CA ASP A 107 3.28 -16.44 12.32
C ASP A 107 3.78 -15.15 13.00
N GLU A 108 2.97 -14.64 13.94
CA GLU A 108 3.26 -13.37 14.60
C GLU A 108 4.56 -13.43 15.39
N ALA A 109 4.87 -14.57 16.00
CA ALA A 109 6.10 -14.72 16.78
C ALA A 109 7.34 -14.55 15.92
N ASP A 110 7.31 -15.12 14.70
CA ASP A 110 8.43 -14.97 13.76
C ASP A 110 8.61 -13.52 13.34
N ILE A 111 7.51 -12.81 13.13
CA ILE A 111 7.56 -11.40 12.73
C ILE A 111 8.12 -10.56 13.86
N LEU A 112 7.71 -10.82 15.10
CA LEU A 112 8.24 -10.10 16.26
C LEU A 112 9.73 -10.34 16.42
N GLU A 113 10.19 -11.57 16.20
CA GLU A 113 11.61 -11.91 16.29
C GLU A 113 12.42 -11.16 15.23
N ALA A 114 11.83 -10.91 14.05
CA ALA A 114 12.50 -10.16 12.99
C ALA A 114 12.49 -8.66 13.22
N GLY A 115 11.84 -8.17 14.27
CA GLY A 115 11.78 -6.75 14.60
C GLY A 115 10.39 -6.17 14.72
N GLY A 116 9.38 -6.93 14.31
CA GLY A 116 7.98 -6.51 14.37
C GLY A 116 7.60 -5.46 13.35
N VAL A 117 6.30 -5.33 13.11
CA VAL A 117 5.77 -4.28 12.23
C VAL A 117 5.78 -2.97 13.00
N PRO A 118 6.47 -1.93 12.51
CA PRO A 118 6.48 -0.66 13.25
C PRO A 118 5.11 0.01 13.17
N PRO A 119 4.62 0.59 14.29
CA PRO A 119 3.33 1.26 14.26
C PRO A 119 3.39 2.57 13.47
N PRO A 120 2.26 3.01 12.85
CA PRO A 120 1.03 2.27 12.76
C PRO A 120 1.13 1.17 11.71
N GLY A 121 0.69 -0.02 12.07
CA GLY A 121 0.80 -1.13 11.15
C GLY A 121 0.09 -2.36 11.67
N ILE A 122 -0.12 -3.30 10.75
CA ILE A 122 -0.78 -4.56 11.07
C ILE A 122 -0.17 -5.67 10.19
N MET A 123 -0.26 -6.90 10.68
CA MET A 123 0.15 -8.07 9.92
C MET A 123 -1.07 -8.89 9.53
N LEU A 124 -1.11 -9.33 8.27
CA LEU A 124 -2.07 -10.33 7.82
C LEU A 124 -1.32 -11.60 7.47
N GLN A 125 -1.83 -12.72 7.95
CA GLN A 125 -1.21 -14.02 7.66
C GLN A 125 -1.77 -14.57 6.37
N LYS A 126 -0.87 -15.04 5.50
CA LYS A 126 -1.27 -15.66 4.22
C LYS A 126 -1.85 -17.05 4.48
N PRO A 127 -2.81 -17.51 3.66
CA PRO A 127 -3.34 -16.83 2.48
C PRO A 127 -4.35 -15.75 2.88
N ILE A 128 -4.34 -14.65 2.12
CA ILE A 128 -5.17 -13.48 2.44
C ILE A 128 -6.33 -13.44 1.45
N GLY A 129 -7.55 -13.43 2.00
CA GLY A 129 -8.75 -13.30 1.17
C GLY A 129 -8.91 -11.88 0.66
N LEU A 130 -9.59 -11.74 -0.47
CA LEU A 130 -9.86 -10.45 -1.09
C LEU A 130 -10.61 -9.52 -0.15
N ALA A 131 -11.67 -10.01 0.47
CA ALA A 131 -12.48 -9.22 1.39
C ALA A 131 -11.68 -8.79 2.62
N GLU A 132 -10.81 -9.68 3.10
CA GLU A 132 -9.94 -9.39 4.24
C GLU A 132 -8.95 -8.27 3.92
N LEU A 133 -8.34 -8.34 2.75
CA LEU A 133 -7.41 -7.30 2.31
C LEU A 133 -8.10 -5.94 2.23
N ARG A 134 -9.27 -5.90 1.59
CA ARG A 134 -10.02 -4.65 1.44
C ARG A 134 -10.42 -4.08 2.79
N ALA A 135 -10.95 -4.92 3.67
CA ALA A 135 -11.39 -4.46 4.99
C ALA A 135 -10.22 -3.94 5.81
N THR A 136 -9.07 -4.60 5.74
CA THR A 136 -7.89 -4.19 6.50
C THR A 136 -7.35 -2.86 5.99
N VAL A 137 -7.27 -2.68 4.66
CA VAL A 137 -6.81 -1.42 4.09
C VAL A 137 -7.75 -0.28 4.48
N ASP A 138 -9.06 -0.49 4.36
CA ASP A 138 -10.03 0.54 4.75
C ASP A 138 -9.91 0.89 6.23
N SER A 139 -9.69 -0.10 7.08
CA SER A 139 -9.52 0.12 8.52
C SER A 139 -8.27 0.93 8.84
N LEU A 140 -7.17 0.61 8.17
CA LEU A 140 -5.90 1.32 8.40
C LEU A 140 -5.96 2.78 7.98
N LEU A 141 -6.78 3.10 7.00
CA LEU A 141 -6.81 4.43 6.40
C LEU A 141 -8.03 5.26 6.77
N SER A 142 -8.86 4.75 7.66
CA SER A 142 -10.06 5.48 8.09
C SER A 142 -9.79 6.37 9.30
#